data_a24018a80c8b60f4ba50a466629d437d
#
_entry.id   a24018a80c8b60f4ba50a466629d437d
#
_cell.length_a   1.000
_cell.length_b   1.000
_cell.length_c   1.000
_cell.angle_alpha   90.00
_cell.angle_beta   90.00
_cell.angle_gamma   90.00
#
_symmetry.space_group_name_H-M   'P 1'
#
loop_
_entity.id
_entity.type
_entity.pdbx_description
1 polymer ?
#
loop_
_entity_poly.entity_id
_entity_poly.type
_entity_poly.pdbx_seq_one_letter_code
_entity_poly.pdbx_strand_id
1 'polypeptide(L)'
;CKDILMIARQHYDIVFVDLNNGLENETTKEILKMSNIIILNMEQKPSEMQKIYELKQNKELFDAKKIMYLINNYDRKSKYSSKNISREMGEKKEIMTVPYANLFAEAVQEGTAAEFFLNTRIKRLDDVEDRTAFFIRELKRDTDAIVYKMQELQMRI
;
A
#
# COMPACT_ATOMS: atom_id res chain seq x y z
N CYS A 1 -16.62 -16.11 4.19
CA CYS A 1 -15.44 -15.21 4.33
C CYS A 1 -15.34 -14.61 5.73
N LYS A 2 -16.46 -14.09 6.27
CA LYS A 2 -16.48 -13.45 7.61
C LYS A 2 -15.92 -14.34 8.72
N ASP A 3 -16.30 -15.61 8.76
CA ASP A 3 -15.84 -16.56 9.80
C ASP A 3 -14.32 -16.77 9.74
N ILE A 4 -13.75 -16.85 8.53
CA ILE A 4 -12.29 -16.99 8.33
C ILE A 4 -11.57 -15.76 8.91
N LEU A 5 -12.07 -14.56 8.62
CA LEU A 5 -11.47 -13.32 9.15
C LEU A 5 -11.63 -13.22 10.67
N MET A 6 -12.76 -13.67 11.22
CA MET A 6 -12.97 -13.70 12.67
C MET A 6 -11.99 -14.65 13.36
N ILE A 7 -11.72 -15.81 12.77
CA ILE A 7 -10.73 -16.77 13.29
C ILE A 7 -9.32 -16.18 13.15
N ALA A 8 -8.97 -15.63 11.97
CA ALA A 8 -7.66 -15.05 11.75
C ALA A 8 -7.33 -13.94 12.77
N ARG A 9 -8.30 -13.05 13.07
CA ARG A 9 -8.14 -11.99 14.09
C ARG A 9 -7.88 -12.51 15.51
N GLN A 10 -8.21 -13.75 15.83
CA GLN A 10 -7.91 -14.35 17.13
C GLN A 10 -6.49 -14.90 17.24
N HIS A 11 -5.85 -15.18 16.09
CA HIS A 11 -4.56 -15.85 16.04
C HIS A 11 -3.43 -14.98 15.50
N TYR A 12 -3.74 -13.87 14.82
CA TYR A 12 -2.75 -13.01 14.19
C TYR A 12 -2.94 -11.55 14.60
N ASP A 13 -1.85 -10.88 14.88
CA ASP A 13 -1.84 -9.44 15.20
C ASP A 13 -2.20 -8.59 13.98
N ILE A 14 -1.79 -9.02 12.78
CA ILE A 14 -2.06 -8.36 11.52
C ILE A 14 -2.56 -9.39 10.49
N VAL A 15 -3.64 -9.05 9.80
CA VAL A 15 -4.21 -9.84 8.69
C VAL A 15 -4.28 -8.96 7.46
N PHE A 16 -3.57 -9.33 6.42
CA PHE A 16 -3.67 -8.69 5.10
C PHE A 16 -4.67 -9.43 4.23
N VAL A 17 -5.54 -8.66 3.59
CA VAL A 17 -6.51 -9.21 2.62
C VAL A 17 -6.32 -8.48 1.30
N ASP A 18 -5.93 -9.23 0.27
CA ASP A 18 -5.84 -8.72 -1.10
C ASP A 18 -7.21 -8.83 -1.78
N LEU A 19 -7.70 -7.70 -2.30
CA LEU A 19 -9.02 -7.58 -2.93
C LEU A 19 -8.87 -7.15 -4.38
N ASN A 20 -9.12 -8.10 -5.28
CA ASN A 20 -9.09 -7.86 -6.73
C ASN A 20 -10.49 -7.60 -7.33
N ASN A 21 -11.56 -7.82 -6.55
CA ASN A 21 -12.93 -7.72 -7.02
C ASN A 21 -13.50 -6.32 -6.79
N GLY A 22 -14.39 -5.91 -7.71
CA GLY A 22 -15.12 -4.66 -7.60
C GLY A 22 -16.11 -4.64 -6.43
N LEU A 23 -16.71 -3.47 -6.20
CA LEU A 23 -17.65 -3.23 -5.10
C LEU A 23 -19.01 -3.92 -5.29
N GLU A 24 -19.26 -4.58 -6.41
CA GLU A 24 -20.47 -5.39 -6.64
C GLU A 24 -20.50 -6.65 -5.77
N ASN A 25 -19.33 -7.12 -5.33
CA ASN A 25 -19.23 -8.32 -4.51
C ASN A 25 -19.50 -8.01 -3.04
N GLU A 26 -20.52 -8.66 -2.47
CA GLU A 26 -20.90 -8.47 -1.08
C GLU A 26 -19.78 -8.88 -0.09
N THR A 27 -19.00 -9.91 -0.42
CA THR A 27 -17.85 -10.32 0.38
C THR A 27 -16.80 -9.20 0.44
N THR A 28 -16.54 -8.52 -0.68
CA THR A 28 -15.64 -7.36 -0.73
C THR A 28 -16.14 -6.24 0.20
N LYS A 29 -17.44 -5.93 0.14
CA LYS A 29 -18.03 -4.90 1.02
C LYS A 29 -17.92 -5.26 2.51
N GLU A 30 -18.16 -6.52 2.86
CA GLU A 30 -18.02 -6.99 4.25
C GLU A 30 -16.57 -6.85 4.73
N ILE A 31 -15.59 -7.26 3.91
CA ILE A 31 -14.17 -7.14 4.24
C ILE A 31 -13.79 -5.67 4.46
N LEU A 32 -14.20 -4.77 3.55
CA LEU A 32 -13.94 -3.33 3.68
C LEU A 32 -14.54 -2.74 4.97
N LYS A 33 -15.78 -3.11 5.31
CA LYS A 33 -16.42 -2.69 6.58
C LYS A 33 -15.67 -3.17 7.82
N MET A 34 -15.12 -4.38 7.77
CA MET A 34 -14.35 -4.98 8.88
C MET A 34 -12.91 -4.49 8.96
N SER A 35 -12.38 -3.89 7.89
CA SER A 35 -10.98 -3.46 7.83
C SER A 35 -10.71 -2.29 8.76
N ASN A 36 -9.56 -2.32 9.42
CA ASN A 36 -9.06 -1.20 10.23
C ASN A 36 -8.36 -0.16 9.36
N ILE A 37 -7.61 -0.62 8.34
CA ILE A 37 -6.94 0.22 7.36
C ILE A 37 -7.29 -0.30 5.96
N ILE A 38 -7.51 0.59 5.03
CA ILE A 38 -7.77 0.30 3.62
C ILE A 38 -6.68 0.99 2.81
N ILE A 39 -5.87 0.22 2.10
CA ILE A 39 -4.85 0.74 1.20
C ILE A 39 -5.42 0.71 -0.22
N LEU A 40 -5.68 1.88 -0.78
CA LEU A 40 -6.12 2.02 -2.17
C LEU A 40 -4.89 2.10 -3.06
N ASN A 41 -4.71 1.04 -3.82
CA ASN A 41 -3.58 0.85 -4.70
C ASN A 41 -3.90 1.35 -6.10
N MET A 42 -3.04 2.18 -6.69
CA MET A 42 -3.22 2.77 -8.01
C MET A 42 -1.92 2.83 -8.79
N GLU A 43 -2.02 2.87 -10.10
CA GLU A 43 -0.92 3.22 -10.97
C GLU A 43 -0.76 4.75 -11.10
N GLN A 44 0.40 5.20 -11.52
CA GLN A 44 0.76 6.60 -11.70
C GLN A 44 0.13 7.19 -12.98
N LYS A 45 -1.20 7.13 -13.08
CA LYS A 45 -1.99 7.55 -14.25
C LYS A 45 -3.20 8.38 -13.83
N PRO A 46 -3.59 9.42 -14.60
CA PRO A 46 -4.77 10.23 -14.32
C PRO A 46 -6.07 9.41 -14.22
N SER A 47 -6.23 8.40 -15.08
CA SER A 47 -7.42 7.54 -15.07
C SER A 47 -7.61 6.76 -13.76
N GLU A 48 -6.51 6.40 -13.10
CA GLU A 48 -6.56 5.72 -11.80
C GLU A 48 -6.99 6.68 -10.68
N MET A 49 -6.53 7.93 -10.73
CA MET A 49 -6.98 8.96 -9.79
C MET A 49 -8.49 9.20 -9.87
N GLN A 50 -9.05 9.20 -11.09
CA GLN A 50 -10.49 9.34 -11.29
C GLN A 50 -11.26 8.16 -10.68
N LYS A 51 -10.80 6.92 -10.88
CA LYS A 51 -11.41 5.74 -10.25
C LYS A 51 -11.40 5.83 -8.71
N ILE A 52 -10.26 6.23 -8.13
CA ILE A 52 -10.16 6.43 -6.69
C ILE A 52 -11.13 7.51 -6.20
N TYR A 53 -11.26 8.61 -6.94
CA TYR A 53 -12.22 9.65 -6.62
C TYR A 53 -13.66 9.12 -6.59
N GLU A 54 -14.05 8.31 -7.57
CA GLU A 54 -15.37 7.67 -7.64
C GLU A 54 -15.59 6.70 -6.47
N LEU A 55 -14.60 5.86 -6.14
CA LEU A 55 -14.66 4.97 -4.99
C LEU A 55 -14.91 5.72 -3.67
N LYS A 56 -14.24 6.86 -3.46
CA LYS A 56 -14.38 7.71 -2.26
C LYS A 56 -15.78 8.30 -2.08
N GLN A 57 -16.62 8.35 -3.12
CA GLN A 57 -18.00 8.80 -2.99
C GLN A 57 -18.83 7.84 -2.12
N ASN A 58 -18.46 6.58 -2.04
CA ASN A 58 -19.09 5.62 -1.15
C ASN A 58 -18.53 5.72 0.28
N LYS A 59 -18.97 6.73 1.01
CA LYS A 59 -18.50 7.04 2.37
C LYS A 59 -18.81 5.95 3.40
N GLU A 60 -19.77 5.08 3.12
CA GLU A 60 -20.11 3.95 4.00
C GLU A 60 -18.97 2.92 4.04
N LEU A 61 -18.35 2.66 2.88
CA LEU A 61 -17.28 1.69 2.75
C LEU A 61 -15.89 2.32 2.96
N PHE A 62 -15.73 3.58 2.54
CA PHE A 62 -14.45 4.29 2.54
C PHE A 62 -14.42 5.43 3.55
N ASP A 63 -14.31 5.09 4.84
CA ASP A 63 -14.04 6.09 5.88
C ASP A 63 -12.67 6.72 5.66
N ALA A 64 -12.63 8.03 5.44
CA ALA A 64 -11.41 8.78 5.19
C ALA A 64 -10.33 8.61 6.28
N LYS A 65 -10.74 8.28 7.53
CA LYS A 65 -9.80 8.01 8.62
C LYS A 65 -9.04 6.70 8.45
N LYS A 66 -9.59 5.75 7.70
CA LYS A 66 -9.01 4.42 7.49
C LYS A 66 -8.22 4.30 6.19
N ILE A 67 -8.38 5.24 5.26
CA ILE A 67 -7.82 5.17 3.92
C ILE A 67 -6.35 5.62 3.93
N MET A 68 -5.53 4.86 3.22
CA MET A 68 -4.19 5.21 2.76
C MET A 68 -4.11 5.00 1.24
N TYR A 69 -3.26 5.75 0.56
CA TYR A 69 -3.08 5.65 -0.88
C TYR A 69 -1.68 5.17 -1.19
N LEU A 70 -1.55 4.29 -2.17
CA LEU A 70 -0.28 3.74 -2.61
C LEU A 70 -0.20 3.75 -4.13
N ILE A 71 0.90 4.31 -4.66
CA ILE A 71 1.20 4.29 -6.09
C ILE A 71 2.19 3.18 -6.38
N ASN A 72 1.76 2.21 -7.18
CA ASN A 72 2.62 1.15 -7.68
C ASN A 72 3.44 1.60 -8.88
N ASN A 73 4.56 0.92 -9.10
CA ASN A 73 5.48 1.17 -10.21
C ASN A 73 5.86 2.64 -10.33
N TYR A 74 6.07 3.29 -9.17
CA TYR A 74 6.32 4.72 -9.09
C TYR A 74 7.62 5.10 -9.81
N ASP A 75 7.49 6.03 -10.76
CA ASP A 75 8.61 6.68 -11.44
C ASP A 75 8.76 8.12 -10.96
N ARG A 76 9.84 8.40 -10.23
CA ARG A 76 10.17 9.75 -9.73
C ARG A 76 10.42 10.79 -10.83
N LYS A 77 10.68 10.34 -12.08
CA LYS A 77 10.90 11.22 -13.24
C LYS A 77 9.61 11.60 -13.95
N SER A 78 8.50 10.96 -13.60
CA SER A 78 7.20 11.29 -14.17
C SER A 78 6.73 12.68 -13.75
N LYS A 79 6.05 13.38 -14.66
CA LYS A 79 5.34 14.63 -14.33
C LYS A 79 4.23 14.47 -13.28
N TYR A 80 3.72 13.25 -13.13
CA TYR A 80 2.72 12.89 -12.11
C TYR A 80 3.40 12.46 -10.82
N SER A 81 4.15 13.36 -10.18
CA SER A 81 4.78 13.06 -8.87
C SER A 81 3.72 12.78 -7.79
N SER A 82 4.09 12.01 -6.75
CA SER A 82 3.20 11.74 -5.62
C SER A 82 2.62 13.02 -5.00
N LYS A 83 3.43 14.08 -4.92
CA LYS A 83 3.02 15.40 -4.44
C LYS A 83 1.96 16.07 -5.34
N ASN A 84 2.10 15.95 -6.67
CA ASN A 84 1.12 16.51 -7.60
C ASN A 84 -0.20 15.73 -7.54
N ILE A 85 -0.11 14.38 -7.47
CA ILE A 85 -1.26 13.50 -7.31
C ILE A 85 -1.98 13.79 -6.00
N SER A 86 -1.26 13.89 -4.88
CA SER A 86 -1.83 14.22 -3.56
C SER A 86 -2.63 15.54 -3.61
N ARG A 87 -2.06 16.56 -4.25
CA ARG A 87 -2.72 17.87 -4.40
C ARG A 87 -3.99 17.78 -5.25
N GLU A 88 -3.93 17.05 -6.36
CA GLU A 88 -5.07 16.87 -7.27
C GLU A 88 -6.21 16.08 -6.60
N MET A 89 -5.87 15.09 -5.78
CA MET A 89 -6.82 14.32 -4.99
C MET A 89 -7.35 15.06 -3.76
N GLY A 90 -6.83 16.26 -3.46
CA GLY A 90 -7.18 17.02 -2.25
C GLY A 90 -6.70 16.39 -0.94
N GLU A 91 -5.69 15.53 -1.03
CA GLU A 91 -5.12 14.88 0.15
C GLU A 91 -4.08 15.76 0.83
N LYS A 92 -4.12 15.80 2.17
CA LYS A 92 -3.16 16.56 2.97
C LYS A 92 -1.89 15.76 3.29
N LYS A 93 -1.99 14.44 3.29
CA LYS A 93 -0.89 13.52 3.60
C LYS A 93 -0.20 13.08 2.31
N GLU A 94 1.08 12.81 2.42
CA GLU A 94 1.85 12.23 1.32
C GLU A 94 1.33 10.83 0.97
N ILE A 95 1.26 10.54 -0.33
CA ILE A 95 0.86 9.24 -0.85
C ILE A 95 2.08 8.31 -0.79
N MET A 96 1.88 7.08 -0.33
CA MET A 96 2.88 6.02 -0.35
C MET A 96 3.27 5.68 -1.79
N THR A 97 4.51 5.29 -2.00
CA THR A 97 5.02 4.96 -3.34
C THR A 97 5.90 3.72 -3.33
N VAL A 98 5.59 2.77 -4.19
CA VAL A 98 6.42 1.59 -4.42
C VAL A 98 7.07 1.71 -5.79
N PRO A 99 8.36 2.10 -5.87
CA PRO A 99 9.08 2.18 -7.14
C PRO A 99 9.27 0.79 -7.75
N TYR A 100 9.40 0.73 -9.08
CA TYR A 100 9.78 -0.51 -9.73
C TYR A 100 11.27 -0.80 -9.50
N ALA A 101 11.58 -2.03 -9.07
CA ALA A 101 12.94 -2.53 -8.85
C ALA A 101 13.12 -3.89 -9.53
N ASN A 102 13.97 -3.95 -10.56
CA ASN A 102 14.22 -5.17 -11.34
C ASN A 102 14.67 -6.32 -10.45
N LEU A 103 15.66 -6.09 -9.58
CA LEU A 103 16.20 -7.13 -8.71
C LEU A 103 15.14 -7.71 -7.75
N PHE A 104 14.20 -6.89 -7.30
CA PHE A 104 13.09 -7.39 -6.49
C PHE A 104 12.10 -8.18 -7.34
N ALA A 105 11.78 -7.72 -8.55
CA ALA A 105 10.88 -8.43 -9.45
C ALA A 105 11.45 -9.82 -9.83
N GLU A 106 12.74 -9.92 -10.10
CA GLU A 106 13.46 -11.18 -10.33
C GLU A 106 13.39 -12.09 -9.10
N ALA A 107 13.69 -11.56 -7.90
CA ALA A 107 13.61 -12.32 -6.66
C ALA A 107 12.20 -12.87 -6.37
N VAL A 108 11.14 -12.11 -6.72
CA VAL A 108 9.75 -12.58 -6.61
C VAL A 108 9.49 -13.74 -7.58
N GLN A 109 9.95 -13.65 -8.84
CA GLN A 109 9.77 -14.71 -9.83
C GLN A 109 10.51 -16.01 -9.44
N GLU A 110 11.67 -15.87 -8.79
CA GLU A 110 12.48 -16.99 -8.31
C GLU A 110 12.04 -17.55 -6.95
N GLY A 111 11.06 -16.92 -6.29
CA GLY A 111 10.62 -17.30 -4.95
C GLY A 111 11.58 -16.90 -3.82
N THR A 112 12.55 -16.02 -4.10
CA THR A 112 13.63 -15.59 -3.17
C THR A 112 13.43 -14.20 -2.60
N ALA A 113 12.19 -13.69 -2.58
CA ALA A 113 11.88 -12.35 -2.09
C ALA A 113 12.33 -12.10 -0.63
N ALA A 114 12.22 -13.11 0.25
CA ALA A 114 12.69 -13.00 1.63
C ALA A 114 14.21 -12.81 1.71
N GLU A 115 14.96 -13.56 0.90
CA GLU A 115 16.42 -13.47 0.82
C GLU A 115 16.87 -12.13 0.26
N PHE A 116 16.13 -11.58 -0.70
CA PHE A 116 16.37 -10.23 -1.21
C PHE A 116 16.36 -9.19 -0.08
N PHE A 117 15.35 -9.23 0.80
CA PHE A 117 15.27 -8.30 1.93
C PHE A 117 16.38 -8.55 2.97
N LEU A 118 16.71 -9.79 3.26
CA LEU A 118 17.80 -10.12 4.18
C LEU A 118 19.14 -9.59 3.65
N ASN A 119 19.42 -9.82 2.37
CA ASN A 119 20.68 -9.40 1.73
C ASN A 119 20.79 -7.87 1.63
N THR A 120 19.68 -7.16 1.35
CA THR A 120 19.68 -5.69 1.29
C THR A 120 19.79 -5.04 2.68
N ARG A 121 19.39 -5.73 3.74
CA ARG A 121 19.52 -5.25 5.12
C ARG A 121 20.98 -5.28 5.62
N ILE A 122 21.77 -6.22 5.10
CA ILE A 122 23.19 -6.41 5.47
C ILE A 122 24.09 -5.49 4.67
N LYS A 123 23.75 -5.16 3.41
CA LYS A 123 24.52 -4.27 2.55
C LYS A 123 24.27 -2.80 2.92
N ARG A 124 25.30 -1.97 2.91
CA ARG A 124 25.12 -0.52 2.97
C ARG A 124 24.35 -0.07 1.73
N LEU A 125 23.35 0.78 1.89
CA LEU A 125 22.55 1.32 0.78
C LEU A 125 23.41 2.03 -0.27
N ASP A 126 24.60 2.50 0.11
CA ASP A 126 25.58 3.16 -0.78
C ASP A 126 26.23 2.16 -1.76
N ASP A 127 26.25 0.88 -1.41
CA ASP A 127 26.82 -0.21 -2.24
C ASP A 127 25.76 -0.87 -3.15
N VAL A 128 24.51 -0.42 -3.10
CA VAL A 128 23.41 -0.99 -3.87
C VAL A 128 23.07 -0.07 -5.02
N GLU A 129 22.71 -0.65 -6.18
CA GLU A 129 22.22 0.12 -7.32
C GLU A 129 21.17 1.14 -6.89
N ASP A 130 21.29 2.36 -7.43
CA ASP A 130 20.49 3.53 -7.05
C ASP A 130 18.97 3.28 -7.05
N ARG A 131 18.48 2.45 -7.97
CA ARG A 131 17.07 2.06 -8.06
C ARG A 131 16.62 1.16 -6.92
N THR A 132 17.45 0.18 -6.57
CA THR A 132 17.17 -0.74 -5.46
C THR A 132 17.25 -0.01 -4.13
N ALA A 133 18.23 0.87 -3.95
CA ALA A 133 18.33 1.72 -2.76
C ALA A 133 17.12 2.64 -2.61
N PHE A 134 16.65 3.22 -3.72
CA PHE A 134 15.43 4.04 -3.72
C PHE A 134 14.20 3.20 -3.35
N PHE A 135 14.02 2.01 -3.93
CA PHE A 135 12.94 1.09 -3.60
C PHE A 135 12.91 0.74 -2.11
N ILE A 136 14.05 0.35 -1.52
CA ILE A 136 14.13 0.01 -0.11
C ILE A 136 13.80 1.20 0.81
N ARG A 137 14.27 2.42 0.47
CA ARG A 137 13.94 3.62 1.23
C ARG A 137 12.45 3.94 1.21
N GLU A 138 11.82 3.84 0.04
CA GLU A 138 10.38 4.09 -0.11
C GLU A 138 9.57 3.05 0.66
N LEU A 139 9.90 1.76 0.55
CA LEU A 139 9.22 0.71 1.34
C LEU A 139 9.34 0.93 2.84
N LYS A 140 10.52 1.33 3.33
CA LYS A 140 10.70 1.64 4.75
C LYS A 140 9.80 2.81 5.16
N ARG A 141 9.80 3.90 4.39
CA ARG A 141 8.94 5.07 4.64
C ARG A 141 7.46 4.68 4.67
N ASP A 142 7.03 3.87 3.71
CA ASP A 142 5.65 3.43 3.60
C ASP A 142 5.25 2.50 4.76
N THR A 143 6.15 1.61 5.19
CA THR A 143 5.96 0.77 6.39
C THR A 143 5.82 1.64 7.64
N ASP A 144 6.70 2.63 7.81
CA ASP A 144 6.63 3.56 8.94
C ASP A 144 5.30 4.35 8.93
N ALA A 145 4.81 4.74 7.75
CA ALA A 145 3.53 5.42 7.60
C ALA A 145 2.34 4.53 7.99
N ILE A 146 2.37 3.24 7.63
CA ILE A 146 1.34 2.27 8.02
C ILE A 146 1.36 2.06 9.54
N VAL A 147 2.53 1.86 10.13
CA VAL A 147 2.68 1.70 11.59
C VAL A 147 2.18 2.95 12.32
N TYR A 148 2.53 4.14 11.86
CA TYR A 148 2.01 5.39 12.42
C TYR A 148 0.48 5.46 12.33
N LYS A 149 -0.09 5.03 11.19
CA LYS A 149 -1.55 4.98 11.00
C LYS A 149 -2.22 4.00 11.97
N MET A 150 -1.62 2.84 12.22
CA MET A 150 -2.10 1.88 13.21
C MET A 150 -2.12 2.50 14.61
N GLN A 151 -1.08 3.23 14.99
CA GLN A 151 -1.01 3.94 16.27
C GLN A 151 -2.08 5.04 16.37
N GLU A 152 -2.26 5.84 15.31
CA GLU A 152 -3.30 6.89 15.24
C GLU A 152 -4.71 6.29 15.48
N LEU A 153 -4.97 5.10 14.97
CA LEU A 153 -6.23 4.37 15.15
C LEU A 153 -6.31 3.56 16.45
N GLN A 154 -5.33 3.70 17.34
CA GLN A 154 -5.22 2.98 18.62
C GLN A 154 -5.29 1.46 18.46
N MET A 155 -4.77 0.95 17.35
CA MET A 155 -4.65 -0.49 17.13
C MET A 155 -3.54 -1.04 18.04
N ARG A 156 -3.77 -2.22 18.63
CA ARG A 156 -2.70 -2.94 19.32
C ARG A 156 -1.72 -3.48 18.28
N ILE A 157 -0.45 -3.19 18.47
CA ILE A 157 0.68 -3.68 17.67
C ILE A 157 1.44 -4.67 18.53
#